data_e59610d1999f8668b7079fd0188f7fd5
#
_entry.id   e59610d1999f8668b7079fd0188f7fd5
#
_cell.length_a   1.000
_cell.length_b   1.000
_cell.length_c   1.000
_cell.angle_alpha   90.00
_cell.angle_beta   90.00
_cell.angle_gamma   90.00
#
_symmetry.space_group_name_H-M   'P 1'
#
loop_
_entity.id
_entity.type
_entity.pdbx_description
1 polymer ?
#
loop_
_entity_poly.entity_id
_entity_poly.type
_entity_poly.pdbx_seq_one_letter_code
_entity_poly.pdbx_strand_id
1 'polypeptide(L)'
;MRASRFGARKARRCSKMATNRKATRQRIHQRIRKKVSGTAERPRLAVHFSAQHVYAQVIDDDAGRTLVAVSTLQKDLAGKKAAANRESAQRVGKAIAEKLLAKKVENVVFDRGGYIFHGKVKALADAAREGGLKF
;
A
#
# COMPACT_ATOMS: atom_id res chain seq x y z
N MET A 1 -39.67 -56.56 4.76
CA MET A 1 -39.03 -55.51 3.96
C MET A 1 -38.52 -54.42 4.90
N ARG A 2 -37.23 -54.36 5.11
CA ARG A 2 -36.65 -53.32 5.95
C ARG A 2 -36.12 -52.22 5.01
N ALA A 3 -36.76 -51.07 5.04
CA ALA A 3 -36.24 -49.88 4.36
C ALA A 3 -35.01 -49.36 5.12
N SER A 4 -33.84 -49.51 4.52
CA SER A 4 -32.61 -48.90 5.05
C SER A 4 -32.70 -47.40 4.95
N ARG A 5 -32.87 -46.75 6.10
CA ARG A 5 -32.73 -45.31 6.20
C ARG A 5 -31.25 -44.96 6.06
N PHE A 6 -30.81 -44.79 4.84
CA PHE A 6 -29.57 -44.03 4.62
C PHE A 6 -29.83 -42.57 4.93
N GLY A 7 -29.44 -42.20 6.15
CA GLY A 7 -29.41 -40.79 6.53
C GLY A 7 -28.49 -40.03 5.58
N ALA A 8 -29.07 -39.21 4.73
CA ALA A 8 -28.33 -38.27 3.94
C ALA A 8 -27.56 -37.36 4.90
N ARG A 9 -26.30 -37.66 5.08
CA ARG A 9 -25.38 -36.71 5.71
C ARG A 9 -25.41 -35.46 4.83
N LYS A 10 -26.17 -34.44 5.25
CA LYS A 10 -26.04 -33.12 4.72
C LYS A 10 -24.56 -32.76 4.80
N ALA A 11 -23.88 -32.86 3.68
CA ALA A 11 -22.57 -32.26 3.53
C ALA A 11 -22.71 -30.79 3.93
N ARG A 12 -22.19 -30.43 5.10
CA ARG A 12 -22.04 -29.03 5.47
C ARG A 12 -21.16 -28.43 4.38
N ARG A 13 -21.80 -27.78 3.42
CA ARG A 13 -21.10 -26.89 2.54
C ARG A 13 -20.41 -25.90 3.46
N CYS A 14 -19.12 -26.13 3.67
CA CYS A 14 -18.23 -25.10 4.17
C CYS A 14 -18.32 -24.00 3.12
N SER A 15 -19.23 -23.05 3.32
CA SER A 15 -19.22 -21.82 2.55
C SER A 15 -17.86 -21.23 2.86
N LYS A 16 -16.90 -21.44 1.95
CA LYS A 16 -15.69 -20.64 1.93
C LYS A 16 -16.21 -19.22 1.84
N MET A 17 -16.29 -18.54 2.99
CA MET A 17 -16.56 -17.13 3.03
C MET A 17 -15.56 -16.52 2.07
N ALA A 18 -16.05 -16.02 0.95
CA ALA A 18 -15.23 -15.30 0.00
C ALA A 18 -14.59 -14.18 0.80
N THR A 19 -13.31 -14.33 1.12
CA THR A 19 -12.58 -13.35 1.89
C THR A 19 -12.58 -12.09 1.05
N ASN A 20 -13.35 -11.10 1.50
CA ASN A 20 -13.39 -9.80 0.83
C ASN A 20 -12.00 -9.15 1.02
N ARG A 21 -11.19 -9.25 -0.01
CA ARG A 21 -9.80 -8.74 -0.01
C ARG A 21 -9.72 -7.29 0.41
N LYS A 22 -10.71 -6.47 0.03
CA LYS A 22 -10.81 -5.07 0.40
C LYS A 22 -11.02 -4.90 1.91
N ALA A 23 -11.96 -5.65 2.49
CA ALA A 23 -12.24 -5.61 3.92
C ALA A 23 -11.04 -6.11 4.75
N THR A 24 -10.38 -7.18 4.31
CA THR A 24 -9.17 -7.70 4.95
C THR A 24 -8.04 -6.67 4.92
N ARG A 25 -7.81 -6.01 3.79
CA ARG A 25 -6.82 -4.94 3.67
C ARG A 25 -7.12 -3.77 4.61
N GLN A 26 -8.37 -3.36 4.71
CA GLN A 26 -8.79 -2.30 5.61
C GLN A 26 -8.53 -2.64 7.09
N ARG A 27 -8.80 -3.88 7.51
CA ARG A 27 -8.48 -4.35 8.88
C ARG A 27 -6.99 -4.31 9.17
N ILE A 28 -6.17 -4.76 8.23
CA ILE A 28 -4.71 -4.72 8.34
C ILE A 28 -4.23 -3.27 8.40
N HIS A 29 -4.76 -2.41 7.55
CA HIS A 29 -4.43 -0.98 7.54
C HIS A 29 -4.75 -0.31 8.87
N GLN A 30 -5.93 -0.55 9.43
CA GLN A 30 -6.31 -0.03 10.74
C GLN A 30 -5.37 -0.52 11.86
N ARG A 31 -4.93 -1.79 11.80
CA ARG A 31 -3.96 -2.34 12.74
C ARG A 31 -2.60 -1.66 12.62
N ILE A 32 -2.14 -1.42 11.42
CA ILE A 32 -0.89 -0.71 11.13
C ILE A 32 -0.99 0.73 11.66
N ARG A 33 -2.10 1.41 11.41
CA ARG A 33 -2.33 2.80 11.83
C ARG A 33 -2.34 3.01 13.35
N LYS A 34 -2.57 1.97 14.13
CA LYS A 34 -2.42 2.03 15.59
C LYS A 34 -0.97 2.13 16.04
N LYS A 35 -0.03 1.65 15.24
CA LYS A 35 1.41 1.61 15.55
C LYS A 35 2.21 2.65 14.77
N VAL A 36 1.72 3.08 13.62
CA VAL A 36 2.42 3.96 12.69
C VAL A 36 1.72 5.31 12.65
N SER A 37 2.43 6.35 13.05
CA SER A 37 2.01 7.74 12.89
C SER A 37 3.17 8.58 12.38
N GLY A 38 2.86 9.58 11.56
CA GLY A 38 3.84 10.53 11.04
C GLY A 38 3.97 11.75 11.95
N THR A 39 5.19 12.23 12.12
CA THR A 39 5.49 13.49 12.82
C THR A 39 6.15 14.48 11.86
N ALA A 40 6.35 15.72 12.28
CA ALA A 40 7.05 16.71 11.48
C ALA A 40 8.50 16.30 11.15
N GLU A 41 9.18 15.65 12.08
CA GLU A 41 10.56 15.16 11.92
C GLU A 41 10.63 13.86 11.11
N ARG A 42 9.63 13.01 11.29
CA ARG A 42 9.54 11.70 10.65
C ARG A 42 8.13 11.47 10.09
N PRO A 43 7.81 12.08 8.94
CA PRO A 43 6.48 11.96 8.34
C PRO A 43 6.20 10.55 7.83
N ARG A 44 4.93 10.24 7.66
CA ARG A 44 4.46 8.94 7.21
C ARG A 44 4.38 8.90 5.68
N LEU A 45 5.12 7.98 5.08
CA LEU A 45 5.02 7.66 3.66
C LEU A 45 3.91 6.62 3.44
N ALA A 46 2.75 7.07 3.02
CA ALA A 46 1.61 6.21 2.70
C ALA A 46 1.56 5.87 1.21
N VAL A 47 1.32 4.61 0.90
CA VAL A 47 1.19 4.13 -0.47
C VAL A 47 -0.22 3.62 -0.74
N HIS A 48 -0.71 3.86 -1.95
CA HIS A 48 -1.99 3.36 -2.41
C HIS A 48 -1.88 2.90 -3.87
N PHE A 49 -2.48 1.74 -4.14
CA PHE A 49 -2.54 1.18 -5.49
C PHE A 49 -3.98 1.10 -5.96
N SER A 50 -4.26 1.71 -7.10
CA SER A 50 -5.49 1.48 -7.85
C SER A 50 -5.27 0.44 -8.94
N ALA A 51 -6.30 0.14 -9.74
CA ALA A 51 -6.18 -0.80 -10.85
C ALA A 51 -5.15 -0.36 -11.90
N GLN A 52 -4.97 0.95 -12.10
CA GLN A 52 -4.13 1.52 -13.16
C GLN A 52 -3.02 2.43 -12.67
N HIS A 53 -3.09 2.91 -11.43
CA HIS A 53 -2.19 3.94 -10.91
C HIS A 53 -1.59 3.60 -9.56
N VAL A 54 -0.44 4.17 -9.31
CA VAL A 54 0.28 4.09 -8.03
C VAL A 54 0.32 5.49 -7.43
N TYR A 55 -0.02 5.59 -6.15
CA TYR A 55 -0.01 6.84 -5.39
C TYR A 55 0.91 6.71 -4.18
N ALA A 56 1.71 7.71 -3.94
CA ALA A 56 2.50 7.84 -2.72
C ALA A 56 2.32 9.23 -2.15
N GLN A 57 2.08 9.30 -0.86
CA GLN A 57 1.89 10.56 -0.12
C GLN A 57 2.74 10.54 1.14
N VAL A 58 3.34 11.69 1.44
CA VAL A 58 4.05 11.90 2.69
C VAL A 58 3.24 12.83 3.55
N ILE A 59 2.78 12.32 4.68
CA ILE A 59 1.78 12.94 5.53
C ILE A 59 2.39 13.21 6.91
N ASP A 60 2.20 14.44 7.40
CA ASP A 60 2.40 14.80 8.79
C ASP A 60 1.05 14.65 9.51
N ASP A 61 0.94 13.61 10.34
CA ASP A 61 -0.31 13.31 11.06
C ASP A 61 -0.57 14.30 12.20
N ASP A 62 0.47 14.90 12.78
CA ASP A 62 0.33 15.89 13.85
C ASP A 62 -0.26 17.21 13.33
N ALA A 63 0.22 17.67 12.18
CA ALA A 63 -0.33 18.86 11.51
C ALA A 63 -1.55 18.56 10.64
N GLY A 64 -1.83 17.28 10.36
CA GLY A 64 -2.93 16.86 9.51
C GLY A 64 -2.80 17.30 8.05
N ARG A 65 -1.59 17.43 7.53
CA ARG A 65 -1.33 17.88 6.16
C ARG A 65 -0.41 16.94 5.39
N THR A 66 -0.58 16.92 4.07
CA THR A 66 0.30 16.21 3.14
C THR A 66 1.47 17.13 2.74
N LEU A 67 2.70 16.68 2.98
CA LEU A 67 3.91 17.42 2.65
C LEU A 67 4.27 17.27 1.18
N VAL A 68 4.20 16.05 0.66
CA VAL A 68 4.52 15.69 -0.73
C VAL A 68 3.54 14.62 -1.20
N ALA A 69 3.10 14.73 -2.43
CA ALA A 69 2.32 13.71 -3.11
C ALA A 69 2.90 13.43 -4.50
N VAL A 70 3.00 12.16 -4.85
CA VAL A 70 3.47 11.69 -6.16
C VAL A 70 2.52 10.59 -6.65
N SER A 71 2.17 10.63 -7.91
CA SER A 71 1.36 9.59 -8.54
C SER A 71 1.76 9.38 -9.99
N THR A 72 1.38 8.23 -10.53
CA THR A 72 1.59 7.92 -11.96
C THR A 72 0.70 8.75 -12.89
N LEU A 73 -0.24 9.54 -12.36
CA LEU A 73 -1.04 10.50 -13.11
C LEU A 73 -0.25 11.75 -13.51
N GLN A 74 0.85 12.04 -12.84
CA GLN A 74 1.71 13.19 -13.16
C GLN A 74 2.39 12.96 -14.51
N LYS A 75 2.40 14.01 -15.35
CA LYS A 75 2.94 13.94 -16.72
C LYS A 75 4.39 13.45 -16.78
N ASP A 76 5.19 13.79 -15.80
CA ASP A 76 6.60 13.41 -15.70
C ASP A 76 6.79 11.92 -15.43
N LEU A 77 5.81 11.27 -14.81
CA LEU A 77 5.84 9.86 -14.42
C LEU A 77 4.90 8.98 -15.28
N ALA A 78 3.97 9.60 -16.01
CA ALA A 78 3.10 8.92 -16.95
C ALA A 78 3.91 8.42 -18.14
N GLY A 79 4.34 7.17 -18.08
CA GLY A 79 4.86 6.49 -19.27
C GLY A 79 3.76 6.26 -20.30
N LYS A 80 4.13 5.88 -21.53
CA LYS A 80 3.19 5.59 -22.63
C LYS A 80 2.11 4.54 -22.31
N LYS A 81 2.30 3.75 -21.26
CA LYS A 81 1.32 2.83 -20.68
C LYS A 81 1.28 3.07 -19.16
N ALA A 82 0.32 3.85 -18.71
CA ALA A 82 0.04 3.97 -17.29
C ALA A 82 -0.53 2.63 -16.78
N ALA A 83 0.26 1.91 -16.01
CA ALA A 83 -0.16 0.67 -15.36
C ALA A 83 0.40 0.65 -13.94
N ALA A 84 -0.38 0.10 -13.01
CA ALA A 84 0.09 -0.12 -11.64
C ALA A 84 0.98 -1.36 -11.58
N ASN A 85 2.17 -1.27 -12.14
CA ASN A 85 3.17 -2.34 -12.18
C ASN A 85 4.40 -1.99 -11.33
N ARG A 86 5.38 -2.91 -11.28
CA ARG A 86 6.61 -2.73 -10.51
C ARG A 86 7.45 -1.55 -10.99
N GLU A 87 7.52 -1.34 -12.28
CA GLU A 87 8.26 -0.22 -12.89
C GLU A 87 7.66 1.14 -12.51
N SER A 88 6.34 1.26 -12.55
CA SER A 88 5.63 2.46 -12.11
C SER A 88 5.85 2.72 -10.63
N ALA A 89 5.83 1.67 -9.80
CA ALA A 89 6.13 1.77 -8.37
C ALA A 89 7.57 2.26 -8.12
N GLN A 90 8.55 1.77 -8.87
CA GLN A 90 9.93 2.23 -8.77
C GLN A 90 10.09 3.70 -9.18
N ARG A 91 9.43 4.12 -10.24
CA ARG A 91 9.45 5.54 -10.67
C ARG A 91 8.86 6.46 -9.61
N VAL A 92 7.73 6.07 -9.03
CA VAL A 92 7.08 6.81 -7.93
C VAL A 92 7.99 6.86 -6.70
N GLY A 93 8.63 5.74 -6.34
CA GLY A 93 9.57 5.67 -5.22
C GLY A 93 10.76 6.63 -5.38
N LYS A 94 11.37 6.66 -6.56
CA LYS A 94 12.46 7.59 -6.88
C LYS A 94 12.00 9.05 -6.83
N ALA A 95 10.89 9.36 -7.46
CA ALA A 95 10.36 10.73 -7.50
C ALA A 95 9.98 11.25 -6.10
N ILE A 96 9.42 10.42 -5.23
CA ILE A 96 9.10 10.81 -3.86
C ILE A 96 10.37 11.07 -3.04
N ALA A 97 11.39 10.23 -3.23
CA ALA A 97 12.68 10.40 -2.56
C ALA A 97 13.34 11.74 -2.97
N GLU A 98 13.39 12.05 -4.24
CA GLU A 98 13.95 13.31 -4.75
C GLU A 98 13.22 14.54 -4.16
N LYS A 99 11.88 14.51 -4.15
CA LYS A 99 11.08 15.62 -3.61
C LYS A 99 11.24 15.79 -2.10
N LEU A 100 11.42 14.70 -1.36
CA LEU A 100 11.65 14.76 0.09
C LEU A 100 13.05 15.27 0.42
N LEU A 101 14.07 14.80 -0.30
CA LEU A 101 15.43 15.31 -0.13
C LEU A 101 15.53 16.79 -0.45
N ALA A 102 14.81 17.28 -1.46
CA ALA A 102 14.70 18.72 -1.77
C ALA A 102 14.10 19.50 -0.59
N LYS A 103 13.24 18.89 0.22
CA LYS A 103 12.70 19.47 1.47
C LYS A 103 13.54 19.16 2.72
N LYS A 104 14.71 18.54 2.57
CA LYS A 104 15.61 18.14 3.65
C LYS A 104 14.98 17.15 4.64
N VAL A 105 14.07 16.30 4.18
CA VAL A 105 13.46 15.22 4.95
C VAL A 105 14.04 13.90 4.47
N GLU A 106 14.80 13.24 5.34
CA GLU A 106 15.43 11.94 5.03
C GLU A 106 14.74 10.78 5.75
N ASN A 107 14.26 11.02 6.97
CA ASN A 107 13.64 10.01 7.80
C ASN A 107 12.12 9.99 7.55
N VAL A 108 11.58 8.83 7.23
CA VAL A 108 10.15 8.62 7.07
C VAL A 108 9.72 7.33 7.75
N VAL A 109 8.43 7.19 8.02
CA VAL A 109 7.81 5.95 8.48
C VAL A 109 7.03 5.36 7.32
N PHE A 110 7.35 4.15 6.93
CA PHE A 110 6.69 3.50 5.80
C PHE A 110 5.34 2.89 6.23
N ASP A 111 4.26 3.34 5.60
CA ASP A 111 2.92 2.78 5.74
C ASP A 111 2.54 2.04 4.46
N ARG A 112 2.52 0.72 4.52
CA ARG A 112 2.16 -0.14 3.38
C ARG A 112 0.66 -0.13 3.05
N GLY A 113 -0.18 0.58 3.79
CA GLY A 113 -1.61 0.72 3.51
C GLY A 113 -2.42 -0.57 3.58
N GLY A 114 -1.95 -1.59 4.32
CA GLY A 114 -2.59 -2.90 4.40
C GLY A 114 -2.23 -3.86 3.25
N TYR A 115 -1.41 -3.44 2.31
CA TYR A 115 -0.87 -4.32 1.26
C TYR A 115 0.23 -5.23 1.82
N ILE A 116 0.42 -6.39 1.19
CA ILE A 116 1.54 -7.28 1.51
C ILE A 116 2.84 -6.62 1.05
N PHE A 117 3.89 -6.66 1.90
CA PHE A 117 5.22 -6.16 1.54
C PHE A 117 5.92 -7.08 0.55
N HIS A 118 5.41 -7.07 -0.67
CA HIS A 118 5.91 -7.88 -1.80
C HIS A 118 5.54 -7.21 -3.13
N GLY A 119 6.29 -7.51 -4.18
CA GLY A 119 6.01 -7.01 -5.53
C GLY A 119 6.11 -5.49 -5.63
N LYS A 120 5.01 -4.82 -5.98
CA LYS A 120 4.93 -3.36 -6.18
C LYS A 120 5.31 -2.55 -4.94
N VAL A 121 4.81 -2.95 -3.77
CA VAL A 121 5.08 -2.27 -2.50
C VAL A 121 6.57 -2.34 -2.17
N LYS A 122 7.16 -3.52 -2.30
CA LYS A 122 8.59 -3.72 -2.10
C LYS A 122 9.42 -2.93 -3.11
N ALA A 123 9.04 -2.94 -4.37
CA ALA A 123 9.73 -2.19 -5.42
C ALA A 123 9.73 -0.69 -5.15
N LEU A 124 8.62 -0.13 -4.71
CA LEU A 124 8.51 1.27 -4.31
C LEU A 124 9.38 1.59 -3.10
N ALA A 125 9.34 0.74 -2.06
CA ALA A 125 10.13 0.93 -0.86
C ALA A 125 11.65 0.85 -1.16
N ASP A 126 12.09 -0.12 -1.94
CA ASP A 126 13.49 -0.26 -2.32
C ASP A 126 13.98 0.93 -3.15
N ALA A 127 13.17 1.40 -4.11
CA ALA A 127 13.48 2.58 -4.91
C ALA A 127 13.57 3.86 -4.06
N ALA A 128 12.71 4.01 -3.07
CA ALA A 128 12.75 5.13 -2.13
C ALA A 128 14.01 5.07 -1.23
N ARG A 129 14.42 3.89 -0.77
CA ARG A 129 15.66 3.70 -0.01
C ARG A 129 16.90 3.99 -0.85
N GLU A 130 16.94 3.50 -2.10
CA GLU A 130 18.00 3.81 -3.06
C GLU A 130 18.11 5.32 -3.34
N GLY A 131 16.98 6.02 -3.31
CA GLY A 131 16.90 7.47 -3.44
C GLY A 131 17.42 8.26 -2.23
N GLY A 132 17.75 7.60 -1.12
CA GLY A 132 18.33 8.21 0.07
C GLY A 132 17.39 8.34 1.28
N LEU A 133 16.17 7.82 1.21
CA LEU A 133 15.25 7.80 2.36
C LEU A 133 15.63 6.70 3.36
N LYS A 134 15.44 7.00 4.64
CA LYS A 134 15.72 6.09 5.76
C LYS A 134 14.41 5.67 6.43
N PHE A 135 14.14 4.40 6.40
CA PHE A 135 12.99 3.79 7.09
C PHE A 135 13.13 2.27 7.23
#